data_ae0f95bf99539ebf8a3f3d20d959a662
#
_entry.id   ae0f95bf99539ebf8a3f3d20d959a662
#
_cell.length_a   1.000
_cell.length_b   1.000
_cell.length_c   1.000
_cell.angle_alpha   90.00
_cell.angle_beta   90.00
_cell.angle_gamma   90.00
#
_symmetry.space_group_name_H-M   'P 1'
#
loop_
_entity.id
_entity.type
_entity.pdbx_description
1 polymer ?
#
loop_
_entity_poly.entity_id
_entity_poly.type
_entity_poly.pdbx_seq_one_letter_code
_entity_poly.pdbx_strand_id
1 'polypeptide(L)'
;MRTRKAAALAAAVALIAAGCGSKGERQSGGDADALTIGASLSLTGSLAREGGLTKEGYELCKKAVNAKGGVAAGGKHLKLDIKYQDDTSKPDTAAQLVDQFNDKGIKLILGPYGSATTEAAAAVIERNGQVMADSSGADDKIFQKGYRRTFAALSPAHSYAASMVQAIAEMADPKPRTMAFLSADDGFSKTVAQSGADEARKLGFTVVATEYFPSGTSDVSAALTKIKPMRPDVVVGSVHVAEGIAIIKQARELGVTPSGGFAETVAPPTPDFAKSLGADAENVLGSTQWTDRTAGKDKWIGTAADYGQQFAAAFGGRAPEYHGAEATAACIALVDAVEKAGSTDPDKVRDALAALDEPTFFGPLKFTAEGQNLTKTMQVIQVQKGRPVTVWPKAAAEAPMIWPGTGKRS
;
A
#
# COMPACT_ATOMS: atom_id res chain seq x y z
N MET A 1 39.17 58.86 52.08
CA MET A 1 38.82 60.19 51.58
C MET A 1 37.47 60.12 50.93
N ARG A 2 36.51 60.79 51.53
CA ARG A 2 35.45 61.66 50.96
C ARG A 2 34.58 60.97 49.88
N THR A 3 33.34 60.84 50.00
CA THR A 3 32.15 61.45 50.61
C THR A 3 30.99 61.41 49.60
N ARG A 4 29.85 60.81 50.08
CA ARG A 4 28.49 61.47 50.02
C ARG A 4 27.90 61.79 48.65
N LYS A 5 26.64 61.55 48.29
CA LYS A 5 25.32 61.61 49.01
C LYS A 5 24.30 60.96 48.04
N ALA A 6 23.38 60.13 48.35
CA ALA A 6 22.06 60.30 48.95
C ALA A 6 21.17 61.40 48.25
N ALA A 7 20.09 60.91 47.62
CA ALA A 7 18.78 61.58 47.70
C ALA A 7 17.69 60.57 47.21
N ALA A 8 16.72 60.42 48.07
CA ALA A 8 15.47 59.71 47.92
C ALA A 8 14.36 60.69 47.46
N LEU A 9 13.27 60.11 46.89
CA LEU A 9 11.85 60.54 47.11
C LEU A 9 11.01 59.70 46.10
N ALA A 10 10.21 58.81 46.53
CA ALA A 10 8.89 58.78 47.15
C ALA A 10 7.75 58.76 46.12
N ALA A 11 7.10 57.60 46.16
CA ALA A 11 5.67 57.30 46.23
C ALA A 11 4.70 57.80 45.16
N ALA A 12 4.00 56.87 44.56
CA ALA A 12 2.53 56.86 44.53
C ALA A 12 1.97 55.42 44.22
N VAL A 13 1.15 54.99 45.13
CA VAL A 13 0.31 53.74 45.09
C VAL A 13 -0.92 54.06 44.23
N ALA A 14 -1.31 53.14 43.36
CA ALA A 14 -2.70 52.99 42.95
C ALA A 14 -3.00 51.51 42.68
N LEU A 15 -3.69 50.86 43.59
CA LEU A 15 -4.41 49.62 43.42
C LEU A 15 -5.59 49.83 42.50
N ILE A 16 -5.76 49.01 41.44
CA ILE A 16 -7.07 48.62 40.95
C ILE A 16 -7.04 47.12 40.69
N ALA A 17 -7.74 46.39 41.53
CA ALA A 17 -8.12 45.00 41.32
C ALA A 17 -9.32 44.96 40.36
N ALA A 18 -9.20 44.23 39.27
CA ALA A 18 -10.33 43.67 38.55
C ALA A 18 -9.90 42.34 37.98
N GLY A 19 -10.38 41.27 38.61
CA GLY A 19 -10.25 39.91 38.11
C GLY A 19 -11.18 39.69 36.92
N CYS A 20 -10.69 38.95 35.97
CA CYS A 20 -11.53 38.07 35.14
C CYS A 20 -10.66 36.90 34.67
N GLY A 21 -11.06 35.71 35.06
CA GLY A 21 -10.43 34.47 34.68
C GLY A 21 -10.50 34.28 33.17
N SER A 22 -9.37 34.26 32.52
CA SER A 22 -9.25 33.71 31.17
C SER A 22 -8.89 32.22 31.29
N LYS A 23 -9.87 31.37 30.98
CA LYS A 23 -9.62 29.98 30.63
C LYS A 23 -8.51 29.95 29.58
N GLY A 24 -7.43 29.29 29.89
CA GLY A 24 -6.35 29.03 28.95
C GLY A 24 -6.90 28.25 27.77
N GLU A 25 -7.14 28.91 26.66
CA GLU A 25 -7.24 28.27 25.36
C GLU A 25 -5.89 27.65 25.09
N ARG A 26 -5.89 26.30 25.08
CA ARG A 26 -4.78 25.55 24.50
C ARG A 26 -4.70 25.94 23.03
N GLN A 27 -3.75 26.77 22.71
CA GLN A 27 -3.33 27.03 21.34
C GLN A 27 -2.81 25.70 20.76
N SER A 28 -3.68 24.96 20.08
CA SER A 28 -3.26 24.00 19.08
C SER A 28 -2.73 24.84 17.91
N GLY A 29 -1.40 24.98 17.83
CA GLY A 29 -0.73 25.65 16.72
C GLY A 29 -0.82 24.81 15.44
N GLY A 30 -2.02 24.65 14.86
CA GLY A 30 -2.25 24.22 13.50
C GLY A 30 -2.57 25.46 12.67
N ASP A 31 -2.01 25.56 11.48
CA ASP A 31 -2.39 26.57 10.49
C ASP A 31 -3.93 26.46 10.32
N ALA A 32 -4.67 27.52 10.64
CA ALA A 32 -6.14 27.49 10.67
C ALA A 32 -6.77 27.17 9.28
N ASP A 33 -5.95 27.11 8.23
CA ASP A 33 -6.31 26.83 6.84
C ASP A 33 -5.67 25.54 6.31
N ALA A 34 -5.23 24.60 7.18
CA ALA A 34 -4.66 23.32 6.77
C ALA A 34 -5.54 22.13 7.17
N LEU A 35 -5.69 21.18 6.25
CA LEU A 35 -6.16 19.82 6.53
C LEU A 35 -4.96 18.97 6.94
N THR A 36 -4.82 18.72 8.24
CA THR A 36 -3.73 17.88 8.76
C THR A 36 -4.14 16.42 8.83
N ILE A 37 -3.38 15.56 8.17
CA ILE A 37 -3.55 14.10 8.17
C ILE A 37 -2.33 13.46 8.81
N GLY A 38 -2.52 12.41 9.62
CA GLY A 38 -1.46 11.59 10.19
C GLY A 38 -1.11 10.42 9.28
N ALA A 39 0.17 10.04 9.22
CA ALA A 39 0.61 8.83 8.56
C ALA A 39 1.73 8.15 9.37
N SER A 40 1.45 6.95 9.87
CA SER A 40 2.48 6.03 10.36
C SER A 40 3.05 5.31 9.15
N LEU A 41 4.37 5.28 8.98
CA LEU A 41 5.01 4.62 7.85
C LEU A 41 6.28 3.90 8.27
N SER A 42 6.53 2.75 7.66
CA SER A 42 7.77 1.99 7.83
C SER A 42 8.92 2.68 7.07
N LEU A 43 9.51 3.71 7.67
CA LEU A 43 10.63 4.45 7.05
C LEU A 43 11.99 3.83 7.37
N THR A 44 12.03 2.97 8.40
CA THR A 44 13.17 2.12 8.77
C THR A 44 12.70 0.68 9.03
N GLY A 45 13.65 -0.28 9.16
CA GLY A 45 13.33 -1.69 9.37
C GLY A 45 13.16 -2.47 8.07
N SER A 46 12.54 -3.66 8.15
CA SER A 46 12.45 -4.62 7.04
C SER A 46 11.57 -4.16 5.87
N LEU A 47 10.63 -3.25 6.11
CA LEU A 47 9.68 -2.71 5.13
C LEU A 47 10.04 -1.29 4.67
N ALA A 48 11.25 -0.80 4.96
CA ALA A 48 11.65 0.58 4.72
C ALA A 48 11.62 0.99 3.24
N ARG A 49 11.88 0.04 2.35
CA ARG A 49 11.82 0.27 0.90
C ARG A 49 10.40 0.63 0.47
N GLU A 50 9.45 -0.22 0.78
CA GLU A 50 8.06 -0.06 0.40
C GLU A 50 7.39 1.09 1.15
N GLY A 51 7.72 1.27 2.42
CA GLY A 51 7.29 2.43 3.21
C GLY A 51 7.78 3.76 2.64
N GLY A 52 8.99 3.78 2.08
CA GLY A 52 9.52 4.92 1.33
C GLY A 52 8.69 5.23 0.07
N LEU A 53 8.32 4.20 -0.70
CA LEU A 53 7.48 4.35 -1.89
C LEU A 53 6.06 4.80 -1.53
N THR A 54 5.50 4.29 -0.44
CA THR A 54 4.22 4.75 0.10
C THR A 54 4.27 6.25 0.43
N LYS A 55 5.34 6.71 1.09
CA LYS A 55 5.55 8.12 1.35
C LYS A 55 5.60 8.96 0.08
N GLU A 56 6.30 8.50 -0.95
CA GLU A 56 6.36 9.20 -2.25
C GLU A 56 4.96 9.34 -2.88
N GLY A 57 4.14 8.30 -2.80
CA GLY A 57 2.75 8.35 -3.25
C GLY A 57 1.91 9.37 -2.49
N TYR A 58 2.03 9.43 -1.18
CA TYR A 58 1.34 10.43 -0.35
C TYR A 58 1.83 11.85 -0.65
N GLU A 59 3.12 12.04 -0.83
CA GLU A 59 3.67 13.35 -1.23
C GLU A 59 3.22 13.79 -2.62
N LEU A 60 3.07 12.86 -3.57
CA LEU A 60 2.53 13.19 -4.89
C LEU A 60 1.06 13.63 -4.81
N CYS A 61 0.23 12.90 -4.04
CA CYS A 61 -1.14 13.31 -3.75
C CYS A 61 -1.19 14.71 -3.14
N LYS A 62 -0.44 14.96 -2.06
CA LYS A 62 -0.36 16.26 -1.41
C LYS A 62 0.01 17.38 -2.39
N LYS A 63 1.01 17.15 -3.25
CA LYS A 63 1.43 18.09 -4.28
C LYS A 63 0.31 18.37 -5.28
N ALA A 64 -0.35 17.33 -5.79
CA ALA A 64 -1.42 17.46 -6.79
C ALA A 64 -2.64 18.19 -6.23
N VAL A 65 -3.07 17.85 -5.01
CA VAL A 65 -4.19 18.48 -4.31
C VAL A 65 -3.90 19.97 -4.05
N ASN A 66 -2.72 20.27 -3.51
CA ASN A 66 -2.34 21.64 -3.19
C ASN A 66 -2.15 22.52 -4.44
N ALA A 67 -1.68 21.94 -5.54
CA ALA A 67 -1.57 22.65 -6.82
C ALA A 67 -2.94 23.03 -7.41
N LYS A 68 -4.01 22.34 -7.02
CA LYS A 68 -5.39 22.63 -7.41
C LYS A 68 -6.16 23.49 -6.39
N GLY A 69 -5.45 24.09 -5.43
CA GLY A 69 -6.02 25.00 -4.45
C GLY A 69 -6.38 24.37 -3.10
N GLY A 70 -6.06 23.07 -2.89
CA GLY A 70 -6.37 22.37 -1.65
C GLY A 70 -7.75 21.70 -1.65
N VAL A 71 -8.21 21.29 -0.47
CA VAL A 71 -9.42 20.47 -0.23
C VAL A 71 -10.55 21.38 0.20
N ALA A 72 -11.70 21.31 -0.46
CA ALA A 72 -12.88 22.10 -0.09
C ALA A 72 -13.60 21.48 1.12
N ALA A 73 -13.63 22.17 2.26
CA ALA A 73 -14.36 21.74 3.44
C ALA A 73 -14.78 22.95 4.29
N GLY A 74 -15.98 22.90 4.87
CA GLY A 74 -16.48 23.96 5.76
C GLY A 74 -16.56 25.36 5.13
N GLY A 75 -16.75 25.42 3.79
CA GLY A 75 -16.78 26.70 3.05
C GLY A 75 -15.38 27.30 2.80
N LYS A 76 -14.30 26.58 3.07
CA LYS A 76 -12.92 26.97 2.86
C LYS A 76 -12.20 25.98 1.95
N HIS A 77 -11.05 26.42 1.41
CA HIS A 77 -10.07 25.56 0.78
C HIS A 77 -8.89 25.35 1.72
N LEU A 78 -8.71 24.13 2.20
CA LEU A 78 -7.67 23.76 3.16
C LEU A 78 -6.47 23.18 2.42
N LYS A 79 -5.27 23.66 2.73
CA LYS A 79 -4.03 23.03 2.22
C LYS A 79 -3.86 21.67 2.88
N LEU A 80 -3.60 20.67 2.08
CA LEU A 80 -3.29 19.32 2.57
C LEU A 80 -1.90 19.32 3.20
N ASP A 81 -1.80 18.91 4.46
CA ASP A 81 -0.55 18.67 5.17
C ASP A 81 -0.54 17.27 5.79
N ILE A 82 0.57 16.53 5.63
CA ILE A 82 0.69 15.14 6.10
C ILE A 82 1.82 15.08 7.12
N LYS A 83 1.52 14.59 8.32
CA LYS A 83 2.47 14.38 9.40
C LYS A 83 2.91 12.94 9.43
N TYR A 84 4.16 12.69 9.05
CA TYR A 84 4.76 11.36 9.02
C TYR A 84 5.43 11.02 10.34
N GLN A 85 5.31 9.75 10.77
CA GLN A 85 6.10 9.15 11.85
C GLN A 85 6.55 7.75 11.43
N ASP A 86 7.77 7.38 11.83
CA ASP A 86 8.37 6.08 11.51
C ASP A 86 7.90 5.00 12.49
N ASP A 87 7.20 3.98 11.99
CA ASP A 87 6.77 2.84 12.77
C ASP A 87 7.85 1.75 12.90
N THR A 88 9.02 1.95 12.28
CA THR A 88 10.15 1.03 12.30
C THR A 88 9.79 -0.40 11.84
N SER A 89 8.80 -0.53 10.95
CA SER A 89 8.26 -1.80 10.45
C SER A 89 7.66 -2.69 11.55
N LYS A 90 7.16 -2.07 12.65
CA LYS A 90 6.60 -2.78 13.81
C LYS A 90 5.12 -2.46 14.00
N PRO A 91 4.24 -3.49 14.01
CA PRO A 91 2.80 -3.30 14.24
C PRO A 91 2.46 -2.54 15.52
N ASP A 92 3.11 -2.88 16.65
CA ASP A 92 2.86 -2.21 17.92
C ASP A 92 3.23 -0.72 17.87
N THR A 93 4.32 -0.38 17.17
CA THR A 93 4.73 1.02 16.98
C THR A 93 3.72 1.76 16.12
N ALA A 94 3.24 1.15 15.02
CA ALA A 94 2.21 1.74 14.18
C ALA A 94 0.94 2.06 14.98
N ALA A 95 0.48 1.13 15.82
CA ALA A 95 -0.65 1.33 16.72
C ALA A 95 -0.42 2.49 17.71
N GLN A 96 0.75 2.57 18.34
CA GLN A 96 1.11 3.66 19.25
C GLN A 96 1.14 5.04 18.55
N LEU A 97 1.65 5.10 17.33
CA LEU A 97 1.72 6.34 16.57
C LEU A 97 0.33 6.85 16.19
N VAL A 98 -0.58 5.95 15.81
CA VAL A 98 -1.98 6.30 15.56
C VAL A 98 -2.66 6.86 16.82
N ASP A 99 -2.39 6.27 17.98
CA ASP A 99 -2.88 6.79 19.26
C ASP A 99 -2.32 8.19 19.58
N GLN A 100 -1.03 8.41 19.36
CA GLN A 100 -0.40 9.72 19.49
C GLN A 100 -0.95 10.77 18.53
N PHE A 101 -1.33 10.41 17.31
CA PHE A 101 -2.03 11.30 16.40
C PHE A 101 -3.39 11.70 16.96
N ASN A 102 -4.12 10.75 17.55
CA ASN A 102 -5.40 11.02 18.22
C ASN A 102 -5.25 12.02 19.37
N ASP A 103 -4.23 11.87 20.22
CA ASP A 103 -3.93 12.78 21.33
C ASP A 103 -3.63 14.22 20.87
N LYS A 104 -3.10 14.35 19.66
CA LYS A 104 -2.84 15.65 18.99
C LYS A 104 -4.06 16.18 18.24
N GLY A 105 -5.22 15.52 18.32
CA GLY A 105 -6.45 15.90 17.63
C GLY A 105 -6.48 15.55 16.14
N ILE A 106 -5.51 14.76 15.64
CA ILE A 106 -5.47 14.32 14.23
C ILE A 106 -6.35 13.09 14.08
N LYS A 107 -7.49 13.25 13.43
CA LYS A 107 -8.53 12.23 13.29
C LYS A 107 -8.53 11.52 11.93
N LEU A 108 -7.91 12.10 10.92
CA LEU A 108 -7.81 11.56 9.58
C LEU A 108 -6.42 10.95 9.38
N ILE A 109 -6.36 9.68 8.97
CA ILE A 109 -5.14 8.91 8.91
C ILE A 109 -4.98 8.31 7.51
N LEU A 110 -3.77 8.36 6.98
CA LEU A 110 -3.31 7.52 5.87
C LEU A 110 -2.60 6.30 6.43
N GLY A 111 -2.94 5.15 5.90
CA GLY A 111 -2.49 3.86 6.41
C GLY A 111 -0.99 3.63 6.31
N PRO A 112 -0.44 2.77 7.18
CA PRO A 112 0.94 2.31 7.09
C PRO A 112 1.16 1.37 5.89
N TYR A 113 2.41 1.00 5.62
CA TYR A 113 2.69 -0.08 4.69
C TYR A 113 2.59 -1.45 5.39
N GLY A 114 1.90 -2.39 4.71
CA GLY A 114 1.82 -3.80 5.08
C GLY A 114 0.63 -4.16 5.97
N SER A 115 0.15 -5.41 5.82
CA SER A 115 -1.09 -5.86 6.47
C SER A 115 -0.98 -5.94 7.99
N ALA A 116 0.15 -6.37 8.54
CA ALA A 116 0.32 -6.50 10.00
C ALA A 116 0.30 -5.12 10.70
N THR A 117 0.95 -4.12 10.14
CA THR A 117 0.95 -2.74 10.63
C THR A 117 -0.43 -2.09 10.48
N THR A 118 -1.10 -2.33 9.35
CA THR A 118 -2.48 -1.86 9.12
C THR A 118 -3.47 -2.50 10.09
N GLU A 119 -3.36 -3.79 10.36
CA GLU A 119 -4.24 -4.50 11.31
C GLU A 119 -4.14 -3.91 12.72
N ALA A 120 -2.92 -3.66 13.18
CA ALA A 120 -2.66 -3.06 14.48
C ALA A 120 -3.17 -1.61 14.56
N ALA A 121 -2.94 -0.82 13.51
CA ALA A 121 -3.46 0.53 13.39
C ALA A 121 -4.99 0.57 13.36
N ALA A 122 -5.63 -0.32 12.58
CA ALA A 122 -7.09 -0.38 12.44
C ALA A 122 -7.83 -0.58 13.76
N ALA A 123 -7.29 -1.40 14.66
CA ALA A 123 -7.86 -1.60 16.00
C ALA A 123 -7.88 -0.30 16.82
N VAL A 124 -6.83 0.51 16.71
CA VAL A 124 -6.72 1.80 17.40
C VAL A 124 -7.60 2.86 16.73
N ILE A 125 -7.65 2.89 15.41
CA ILE A 125 -8.53 3.76 14.61
C ILE A 125 -9.98 3.58 15.03
N GLU A 126 -10.45 2.33 15.11
CA GLU A 126 -11.82 2.02 15.53
C GLU A 126 -12.11 2.51 16.94
N ARG A 127 -11.23 2.22 17.90
CA ARG A 127 -11.35 2.63 19.31
C ARG A 127 -11.39 4.15 19.49
N ASN A 128 -10.56 4.87 18.74
CA ASN A 128 -10.38 6.31 18.90
C ASN A 128 -11.40 7.15 18.10
N GLY A 129 -12.25 6.52 17.29
CA GLY A 129 -13.14 7.23 16.38
C GLY A 129 -12.41 8.03 15.30
N GLN A 130 -11.15 7.66 14.97
CA GLN A 130 -10.43 8.16 13.82
C GLN A 130 -10.97 7.51 12.55
N VAL A 131 -10.51 7.92 11.37
CA VAL A 131 -10.80 7.25 10.10
C VAL A 131 -9.52 7.09 9.30
N MET A 132 -9.35 5.93 8.66
CA MET A 132 -8.15 5.59 7.90
C MET A 132 -8.48 5.21 6.47
N ALA A 133 -7.83 5.88 5.50
CA ALA A 133 -7.71 5.38 4.15
C ALA A 133 -6.41 4.57 4.05
N ASP A 134 -6.55 3.28 3.82
CA ASP A 134 -5.45 2.33 3.77
C ASP A 134 -4.98 2.09 2.35
N SER A 135 -3.66 2.05 2.18
CA SER A 135 -3.02 1.89 0.88
C SER A 135 -2.48 0.49 0.61
N SER A 136 -2.19 -0.31 1.65
CA SER A 136 -1.41 -1.54 1.47
C SER A 136 -1.74 -2.68 2.43
N GLY A 137 -2.72 -2.52 3.30
CA GLY A 137 -3.25 -3.56 4.19
C GLY A 137 -4.21 -4.49 3.45
N ALA A 138 -3.68 -5.37 2.61
CA ALA A 138 -4.48 -6.22 1.73
C ALA A 138 -5.11 -7.44 2.42
N ASP A 139 -4.63 -7.88 3.61
CA ASP A 139 -5.12 -9.10 4.25
C ASP A 139 -6.62 -8.98 4.58
N ASP A 140 -7.41 -9.89 4.02
CA ASP A 140 -8.85 -9.96 4.19
C ASP A 140 -9.29 -10.00 5.66
N LYS A 141 -8.47 -10.56 6.53
CA LYS A 141 -8.74 -10.68 7.97
C LYS A 141 -8.87 -9.33 8.69
N ILE A 142 -8.24 -8.28 8.17
CA ILE A 142 -8.36 -6.92 8.73
C ILE A 142 -9.83 -6.49 8.69
N PHE A 143 -10.51 -6.80 7.59
CA PHE A 143 -11.89 -6.36 7.31
C PHE A 143 -12.95 -7.33 7.86
N GLN A 144 -12.54 -8.50 8.39
CA GLN A 144 -13.43 -9.47 9.04
C GLN A 144 -13.61 -9.21 10.54
N LYS A 145 -12.93 -8.20 11.11
CA LYS A 145 -12.98 -7.85 12.54
C LYS A 145 -14.17 -7.00 12.95
N GLY A 146 -15.03 -6.61 12.00
CA GLY A 146 -16.18 -5.76 12.24
C GLY A 146 -15.87 -4.27 12.40
N TYR A 147 -14.65 -3.85 12.06
CA TYR A 147 -14.26 -2.44 12.01
C TYR A 147 -14.98 -1.70 10.88
N ARG A 148 -15.24 -0.41 11.09
CA ARG A 148 -16.02 0.43 10.16
C ARG A 148 -15.31 1.71 9.73
N ARG A 149 -14.05 1.89 10.16
CA ARG A 149 -13.31 3.14 10.01
C ARG A 149 -12.02 3.00 9.21
N THR A 150 -11.79 1.83 8.62
CA THR A 150 -10.64 1.53 7.76
C THR A 150 -11.11 1.16 6.37
N PHE A 151 -10.60 1.84 5.34
CA PHE A 151 -11.02 1.70 3.95
C PHE A 151 -9.80 1.45 3.06
N ALA A 152 -9.70 0.27 2.47
CA ALA A 152 -8.58 -0.14 1.62
C ALA A 152 -8.82 0.25 0.16
N ALA A 153 -7.98 1.12 -0.39
CA ALA A 153 -8.06 1.53 -1.80
C ALA A 153 -7.67 0.41 -2.77
N LEU A 154 -6.89 -0.56 -2.32
CA LEU A 154 -6.30 -1.64 -3.10
C LEU A 154 -7.22 -2.87 -3.19
N SER A 155 -6.87 -3.80 -4.10
CA SER A 155 -7.53 -5.11 -4.18
C SER A 155 -7.12 -5.99 -2.98
N PRO A 156 -8.01 -6.83 -2.45
CA PRO A 156 -7.73 -7.68 -1.30
C PRO A 156 -6.74 -8.80 -1.62
N ALA A 157 -6.10 -9.34 -0.57
CA ALA A 157 -5.05 -10.36 -0.67
C ALA A 157 -5.48 -11.61 -1.44
N HIS A 158 -6.73 -12.05 -1.29
CA HIS A 158 -7.24 -13.21 -2.02
C HIS A 158 -7.17 -13.07 -3.54
N SER A 159 -7.09 -11.84 -4.07
CA SER A 159 -7.04 -11.57 -5.52
C SER A 159 -5.65 -11.75 -6.13
N TYR A 160 -4.57 -11.70 -5.34
CA TYR A 160 -3.20 -11.65 -5.87
C TYR A 160 -2.81 -12.94 -6.62
N ALA A 161 -2.69 -14.07 -5.93
CA ALA A 161 -2.34 -15.33 -6.58
C ALA A 161 -3.49 -15.85 -7.45
N ALA A 162 -4.74 -15.63 -7.06
CA ALA A 162 -5.89 -16.03 -7.86
C ALA A 162 -5.88 -15.41 -9.26
N SER A 163 -5.51 -14.15 -9.42
CA SER A 163 -5.41 -13.50 -10.74
C SER A 163 -4.34 -14.13 -11.64
N MET A 164 -3.18 -14.51 -11.07
CA MET A 164 -2.13 -15.21 -11.82
C MET A 164 -2.58 -16.62 -12.26
N VAL A 165 -3.26 -17.34 -11.37
CA VAL A 165 -3.83 -18.66 -11.68
C VAL A 165 -4.89 -18.56 -12.79
N GLN A 166 -5.75 -17.55 -12.75
CA GLN A 166 -6.74 -17.27 -13.80
C GLN A 166 -6.07 -16.93 -15.13
N ALA A 167 -5.07 -16.07 -15.13
CA ALA A 167 -4.31 -15.71 -16.31
C ALA A 167 -3.66 -16.95 -16.96
N ILE A 168 -3.05 -17.84 -16.14
CA ILE A 168 -2.48 -19.10 -16.61
C ILE A 168 -3.58 -20.03 -17.17
N ALA A 169 -4.72 -20.14 -16.49
CA ALA A 169 -5.83 -20.98 -16.95
C ALA A 169 -6.41 -20.54 -18.30
N GLU A 170 -6.44 -19.22 -18.54
CA GLU A 170 -6.98 -18.64 -19.77
C GLU A 170 -5.98 -18.70 -20.95
N MET A 171 -4.69 -18.49 -20.68
CA MET A 171 -3.72 -18.18 -21.73
C MET A 171 -2.65 -19.24 -21.97
N ALA A 172 -2.45 -20.16 -21.01
CA ALA A 172 -1.40 -21.18 -21.14
C ALA A 172 -1.74 -22.25 -22.17
N ASP A 173 -0.84 -22.46 -23.15
CA ASP A 173 -0.90 -23.57 -24.10
C ASP A 173 0.52 -24.13 -24.36
N PRO A 174 0.84 -25.39 -24.00
CA PRO A 174 -0.05 -26.34 -23.34
C PRO A 174 -0.43 -25.94 -21.91
N LYS A 175 -1.64 -26.34 -21.47
CA LYS A 175 -2.09 -26.08 -20.08
C LYS A 175 -1.25 -26.86 -19.09
N PRO A 176 -0.75 -26.23 -18.01
CA PRO A 176 -0.13 -26.93 -16.89
C PRO A 176 -1.16 -27.78 -16.15
N ARG A 177 -0.72 -28.81 -15.43
CA ARG A 177 -1.60 -29.68 -14.64
C ARG A 177 -1.39 -29.54 -13.15
N THR A 178 -0.18 -29.21 -12.74
CA THR A 178 0.23 -29.19 -11.33
C THR A 178 0.81 -27.85 -10.93
N MET A 179 0.46 -27.41 -9.71
CA MET A 179 1.00 -26.18 -9.11
C MET A 179 1.51 -26.47 -7.69
N ALA A 180 2.63 -25.84 -7.32
CA ALA A 180 3.09 -25.77 -5.94
C ALA A 180 3.10 -24.32 -5.48
N PHE A 181 2.73 -24.08 -4.23
CA PHE A 181 2.72 -22.76 -3.61
C PHE A 181 3.84 -22.67 -2.56
N LEU A 182 4.61 -21.61 -2.61
CA LEU A 182 5.61 -21.23 -1.61
C LEU A 182 5.16 -19.93 -0.95
N SER A 183 5.10 -19.87 0.37
CA SER A 183 4.55 -18.73 1.09
C SER A 183 5.45 -18.30 2.23
N ALA A 184 5.68 -16.99 2.36
CA ALA A 184 6.15 -16.44 3.61
C ALA A 184 5.11 -16.68 4.74
N ASP A 185 5.60 -16.87 5.97
CA ASP A 185 4.75 -17.16 7.14
C ASP A 185 4.27 -15.86 7.81
N ASP A 186 3.52 -15.05 7.06
CA ASP A 186 2.80 -13.87 7.54
C ASP A 186 1.33 -13.91 7.10
N GLY A 187 0.50 -13.01 7.65
CA GLY A 187 -0.95 -13.02 7.41
C GLY A 187 -1.31 -12.82 5.95
N PHE A 188 -0.70 -11.80 5.30
CA PHE A 188 -0.93 -11.51 3.89
C PHE A 188 -0.53 -12.67 3.00
N SER A 189 0.70 -13.15 3.10
CA SER A 189 1.25 -14.21 2.24
C SER A 189 0.46 -15.51 2.37
N LYS A 190 0.03 -15.87 3.60
CA LYS A 190 -0.82 -17.06 3.84
C LYS A 190 -2.19 -16.91 3.16
N THR A 191 -2.84 -15.76 3.29
CA THR A 191 -4.14 -15.50 2.64
C THR A 191 -4.01 -15.60 1.13
N VAL A 192 -2.96 -15.02 0.55
CA VAL A 192 -2.64 -15.11 -0.88
C VAL A 192 -2.42 -16.56 -1.33
N ALA A 193 -1.59 -17.33 -0.61
CA ALA A 193 -1.28 -18.72 -0.96
C ALA A 193 -2.52 -19.61 -0.91
N GLN A 194 -3.31 -19.48 0.16
CA GLN A 194 -4.53 -20.26 0.33
C GLN A 194 -5.54 -19.98 -0.78
N SER A 195 -5.79 -18.69 -1.05
CA SER A 195 -6.75 -18.29 -2.07
C SER A 195 -6.30 -18.68 -3.47
N GLY A 196 -5.00 -18.57 -3.77
CA GLY A 196 -4.44 -19.02 -5.03
C GLY A 196 -4.55 -20.54 -5.19
N ALA A 197 -4.28 -21.32 -4.14
CA ALA A 197 -4.43 -22.76 -4.15
C ALA A 197 -5.89 -23.21 -4.34
N ASP A 198 -6.82 -22.51 -3.71
CA ASP A 198 -8.26 -22.79 -3.85
C ASP A 198 -8.75 -22.44 -5.27
N GLU A 199 -8.32 -21.32 -5.84
CA GLU A 199 -8.63 -20.97 -7.23
C GLU A 199 -8.00 -21.97 -8.22
N ALA A 200 -6.76 -22.43 -7.96
CA ALA A 200 -6.13 -23.46 -8.78
C ALA A 200 -6.96 -24.74 -8.80
N ARG A 201 -7.40 -25.24 -7.64
CA ARG A 201 -8.28 -26.42 -7.54
C ARG A 201 -9.60 -26.21 -8.28
N LYS A 202 -10.24 -25.05 -8.10
CA LYS A 202 -11.50 -24.68 -8.76
C LYS A 202 -11.36 -24.68 -10.29
N LEU A 203 -10.20 -24.26 -10.82
CA LEU A 203 -9.91 -24.24 -12.26
C LEU A 203 -9.34 -25.57 -12.80
N GLY A 204 -9.31 -26.63 -11.97
CA GLY A 204 -8.94 -27.98 -12.35
C GLY A 204 -7.45 -28.31 -12.28
N PHE A 205 -6.62 -27.45 -11.68
CA PHE A 205 -5.23 -27.73 -11.41
C PHE A 205 -5.06 -28.61 -10.15
N THR A 206 -4.07 -29.48 -10.15
CA THR A 206 -3.66 -30.23 -8.96
C THR A 206 -2.65 -29.41 -8.17
N VAL A 207 -2.99 -29.03 -6.94
CA VAL A 207 -2.05 -28.41 -6.00
C VAL A 207 -1.27 -29.52 -5.30
N VAL A 208 0.01 -29.65 -5.66
CA VAL A 208 0.87 -30.74 -5.17
C VAL A 208 1.53 -30.41 -3.83
N ALA A 209 1.70 -29.12 -3.53
CA ALA A 209 2.23 -28.66 -2.24
C ALA A 209 1.81 -27.23 -1.95
N THR A 210 1.75 -26.89 -0.65
CA THR A 210 1.79 -25.52 -0.14
C THR A 210 2.79 -25.54 1.02
N GLU A 211 3.96 -24.91 0.80
CA GLU A 211 5.05 -24.87 1.77
C GLU A 211 5.24 -23.48 2.33
N TYR A 212 5.51 -23.39 3.63
CA TYR A 212 5.71 -22.14 4.34
C TYR A 212 7.16 -22.01 4.83
N PHE A 213 7.66 -20.79 4.84
CA PHE A 213 8.98 -20.44 5.36
C PHE A 213 8.91 -19.13 6.16
N PRO A 214 9.85 -18.86 7.09
CA PRO A 214 9.79 -17.65 7.91
C PRO A 214 9.77 -16.38 7.07
N SER A 215 8.87 -15.46 7.37
CA SER A 215 8.81 -14.14 6.71
C SER A 215 10.08 -13.34 6.97
N GLY A 216 10.55 -12.59 5.95
CA GLY A 216 11.79 -11.83 6.00
C GLY A 216 13.07 -12.66 5.85
N THR A 217 12.96 -13.97 5.57
CA THR A 217 14.15 -14.81 5.35
C THR A 217 14.76 -14.56 3.96
N SER A 218 16.07 -14.67 3.88
CA SER A 218 16.80 -14.78 2.62
C SER A 218 17.08 -16.22 2.19
N ASP A 219 16.71 -17.22 3.01
CA ASP A 219 16.91 -18.65 2.73
C ASP A 219 15.57 -19.37 2.65
N VAL A 220 15.22 -19.79 1.45
CA VAL A 220 14.01 -20.53 1.10
C VAL A 220 14.33 -21.96 0.59
N SER A 221 15.59 -22.38 0.72
CA SER A 221 16.11 -23.65 0.17
C SER A 221 15.39 -24.88 0.68
N ALA A 222 14.99 -24.89 1.95
CA ALA A 222 14.24 -25.99 2.55
C ALA A 222 12.88 -26.22 1.87
N ALA A 223 12.12 -25.13 1.62
CA ALA A 223 10.83 -25.21 0.95
C ALA A 223 10.98 -25.65 -0.52
N LEU A 224 11.97 -25.10 -1.24
CA LEU A 224 12.29 -25.51 -2.61
C LEU A 224 12.70 -26.99 -2.69
N THR A 225 13.51 -27.47 -1.73
CA THR A 225 13.93 -28.88 -1.67
C THR A 225 12.75 -29.84 -1.48
N LYS A 226 11.75 -29.44 -0.71
CA LYS A 226 10.52 -30.24 -0.50
C LYS A 226 9.68 -30.35 -1.76
N ILE A 227 9.53 -29.28 -2.54
CA ILE A 227 8.70 -29.32 -3.76
C ILE A 227 9.42 -29.91 -4.96
N LYS A 228 10.77 -29.92 -4.98
CA LYS A 228 11.57 -30.42 -6.12
C LYS A 228 11.19 -31.83 -6.60
N PRO A 229 11.03 -32.87 -5.74
CA PRO A 229 10.66 -34.21 -6.18
C PRO A 229 9.24 -34.31 -6.75
N MET A 230 8.37 -33.35 -6.44
CA MET A 230 6.98 -33.29 -6.91
C MET A 230 6.88 -32.79 -8.35
N ARG A 231 7.94 -32.15 -8.90
CA ARG A 231 8.02 -31.62 -10.27
C ARG A 231 6.78 -30.82 -10.68
N PRO A 232 6.40 -29.77 -9.93
CA PRO A 232 5.25 -28.96 -10.31
C PRO A 232 5.45 -28.32 -11.67
N ASP A 233 4.38 -28.21 -12.47
CA ASP A 233 4.43 -27.47 -13.74
C ASP A 233 4.60 -25.97 -13.51
N VAL A 234 4.02 -25.43 -12.44
CA VAL A 234 4.14 -24.02 -12.04
C VAL A 234 4.47 -23.94 -10.55
N VAL A 235 5.38 -23.04 -10.20
CA VAL A 235 5.61 -22.63 -8.80
C VAL A 235 5.07 -21.22 -8.58
N VAL A 236 4.18 -21.07 -7.61
CA VAL A 236 3.57 -19.79 -7.23
C VAL A 236 4.17 -19.31 -5.91
N GLY A 237 4.84 -18.16 -5.92
CA GLY A 237 5.38 -17.51 -4.73
C GLY A 237 4.40 -16.47 -4.15
N SER A 238 3.95 -16.69 -2.93
CA SER A 238 3.16 -15.74 -2.14
C SER A 238 4.08 -15.04 -1.16
N VAL A 239 4.70 -13.94 -1.60
CA VAL A 239 5.93 -13.38 -1.00
C VAL A 239 6.01 -11.88 -1.16
N HIS A 240 6.95 -11.27 -0.45
CA HIS A 240 7.42 -9.90 -0.67
C HIS A 240 8.66 -9.88 -1.59
N VAL A 241 9.23 -8.70 -1.82
CA VAL A 241 10.29 -8.52 -2.84
C VAL A 241 11.54 -9.35 -2.56
N ALA A 242 12.01 -9.36 -1.32
CA ALA A 242 13.26 -10.03 -0.96
C ALA A 242 13.16 -11.55 -1.11
N GLU A 243 12.06 -12.13 -0.62
CA GLU A 243 11.81 -13.57 -0.71
C GLU A 243 11.55 -14.01 -2.16
N GLY A 244 10.86 -13.19 -2.98
CA GLY A 244 10.67 -13.50 -4.39
C GLY A 244 12.00 -13.60 -5.15
N ILE A 245 12.90 -12.65 -4.92
CA ILE A 245 14.26 -12.71 -5.47
C ILE A 245 15.01 -13.97 -4.97
N ALA A 246 14.85 -14.33 -3.70
CA ALA A 246 15.50 -15.52 -3.12
C ALA A 246 14.96 -16.82 -3.74
N ILE A 247 13.64 -16.92 -3.97
CA ILE A 247 13.03 -18.10 -4.62
C ILE A 247 13.68 -18.36 -5.99
N ILE A 248 13.74 -17.35 -6.85
CA ILE A 248 14.28 -17.54 -8.21
C ILE A 248 15.75 -17.91 -8.17
N LYS A 249 16.58 -17.23 -7.36
CA LYS A 249 18.01 -17.53 -7.23
C LYS A 249 18.25 -18.97 -6.74
N GLN A 250 17.61 -19.33 -5.63
CA GLN A 250 17.82 -20.64 -5.00
C GLN A 250 17.14 -21.78 -5.78
N ALA A 251 16.01 -21.53 -6.46
CA ALA A 251 15.45 -22.50 -7.38
C ALA A 251 16.43 -22.88 -8.48
N ARG A 252 17.13 -21.90 -9.04
CA ARG A 252 18.18 -22.13 -10.03
C ARG A 252 19.34 -22.96 -9.46
N GLU A 253 19.86 -22.55 -8.30
CA GLU A 253 20.97 -23.25 -7.62
C GLU A 253 20.63 -24.71 -7.30
N LEU A 254 19.39 -24.94 -6.85
CA LEU A 254 18.89 -26.26 -6.49
C LEU A 254 18.40 -27.07 -7.70
N GLY A 255 18.32 -26.49 -8.90
CA GLY A 255 17.77 -27.13 -10.09
C GLY A 255 16.26 -27.43 -9.98
N VAL A 256 15.51 -26.51 -9.39
CA VAL A 256 14.04 -26.52 -9.42
C VAL A 256 13.60 -25.77 -10.68
N THR A 257 13.12 -26.51 -11.67
CA THR A 257 12.81 -25.98 -13.01
C THR A 257 11.38 -26.38 -13.42
N PRO A 258 10.36 -25.65 -12.94
CA PRO A 258 8.97 -25.92 -13.33
C PRO A 258 8.78 -25.68 -14.82
N SER A 259 8.09 -26.58 -15.52
CA SER A 259 7.93 -26.54 -16.99
C SER A 259 7.21 -25.26 -17.48
N GLY A 260 6.24 -24.78 -16.72
CA GLY A 260 5.50 -23.55 -16.99
C GLY A 260 6.15 -22.30 -16.39
N GLY A 261 7.15 -22.44 -15.51
CA GLY A 261 7.85 -21.33 -14.89
C GLY A 261 7.33 -20.94 -13.51
N PHE A 262 7.65 -19.71 -13.14
CA PHE A 262 7.32 -19.11 -11.84
C PHE A 262 6.28 -17.99 -11.98
N ALA A 263 5.44 -17.87 -10.97
CA ALA A 263 4.52 -16.76 -10.80
C ALA A 263 4.64 -16.25 -9.34
N GLU A 264 4.87 -14.98 -9.12
CA GLU A 264 5.10 -14.45 -7.76
C GLU A 264 4.30 -13.18 -7.51
N THR A 265 3.91 -12.98 -6.26
CA THR A 265 3.31 -11.71 -5.84
C THR A 265 4.40 -10.65 -5.62
N VAL A 266 4.02 -9.40 -5.60
CA VAL A 266 4.79 -8.22 -5.16
C VAL A 266 6.14 -8.01 -5.89
N ALA A 267 6.97 -9.04 -6.02
CA ALA A 267 8.36 -8.90 -6.48
C ALA A 267 8.50 -8.61 -7.99
N PRO A 268 7.91 -9.39 -8.94
CA PRO A 268 8.15 -9.22 -10.36
C PRO A 268 7.79 -7.85 -10.95
N PRO A 269 6.77 -7.11 -10.44
CA PRO A 269 6.48 -5.76 -10.92
C PRO A 269 7.52 -4.72 -10.54
N THR A 270 8.46 -5.04 -9.65
CA THR A 270 9.46 -4.08 -9.15
C THR A 270 10.73 -4.05 -10.01
N PRO A 271 11.37 -2.89 -10.19
CA PRO A 271 12.65 -2.79 -10.88
C PRO A 271 13.76 -3.61 -10.23
N ASP A 272 13.70 -3.78 -8.90
CA ASP A 272 14.70 -4.52 -8.13
C ASP A 272 14.71 -6.00 -8.48
N PHE A 273 13.56 -6.58 -8.83
CA PHE A 273 13.45 -7.98 -9.24
C PHE A 273 14.26 -8.24 -10.50
N ALA A 274 13.97 -7.52 -11.58
CA ALA A 274 14.69 -7.68 -12.84
C ALA A 274 16.18 -7.30 -12.71
N LYS A 275 16.49 -6.23 -11.95
CA LYS A 275 17.88 -5.80 -11.72
C LYS A 275 18.69 -6.84 -10.94
N SER A 276 18.10 -7.49 -9.93
CA SER A 276 18.78 -8.46 -9.07
C SER A 276 18.98 -9.82 -9.73
N LEU A 277 18.08 -10.19 -10.63
CA LEU A 277 18.03 -11.52 -11.25
C LEU A 277 18.56 -11.53 -12.69
N GLY A 278 18.60 -10.39 -13.37
CA GLY A 278 19.03 -10.32 -14.77
C GLY A 278 18.20 -11.26 -15.65
N ALA A 279 18.88 -12.15 -16.37
CA ALA A 279 18.21 -13.11 -17.25
C ALA A 279 17.32 -14.13 -16.53
N ASP A 280 17.52 -14.33 -15.23
CA ASP A 280 16.72 -15.29 -14.46
C ASP A 280 15.33 -14.73 -14.09
N ALA A 281 15.11 -13.40 -14.21
CA ALA A 281 13.81 -12.78 -14.09
C ALA A 281 12.90 -13.01 -15.32
N GLU A 282 13.47 -13.35 -16.48
CA GLU A 282 12.71 -13.45 -17.73
C GLU A 282 11.59 -14.49 -17.66
N ASN A 283 10.43 -14.08 -18.15
CA ASN A 283 9.18 -14.84 -18.21
C ASN A 283 8.53 -15.14 -16.85
N VAL A 284 9.06 -14.64 -15.73
CA VAL A 284 8.37 -14.76 -14.44
C VAL A 284 7.09 -13.90 -14.49
N LEU A 285 5.96 -14.51 -14.11
CA LEU A 285 4.68 -13.81 -13.97
C LEU A 285 4.61 -13.08 -12.62
N GLY A 286 3.89 -11.97 -12.58
CA GLY A 286 3.65 -11.25 -11.33
C GLY A 286 2.28 -10.60 -11.27
N SER A 287 1.62 -10.68 -10.12
CA SER A 287 0.42 -9.88 -9.88
C SER A 287 0.78 -8.44 -9.51
N THR A 288 -0.02 -7.48 -9.97
CA THR A 288 0.19 -6.06 -9.65
C THR A 288 -1.13 -5.34 -9.42
N GLN A 289 -1.09 -4.37 -8.52
CA GLN A 289 -2.23 -3.51 -8.23
C GLN A 289 -2.46 -2.46 -9.32
N TRP A 290 -1.42 -2.08 -10.05
CA TRP A 290 -1.49 -0.99 -10.99
C TRP A 290 -0.40 -1.10 -12.07
N THR A 291 -0.74 -0.63 -13.27
CA THR A 291 0.20 -0.32 -14.35
C THR A 291 -0.25 0.98 -15.04
N ASP A 292 0.57 1.53 -15.90
CA ASP A 292 0.23 2.70 -16.73
C ASP A 292 -0.92 2.44 -17.73
N ARG A 293 -1.37 1.19 -17.82
CA ARG A 293 -2.53 0.73 -18.59
C ARG A 293 -3.82 0.63 -17.78
N THR A 294 -3.76 0.91 -16.47
CA THR A 294 -4.95 0.90 -15.62
C THR A 294 -5.97 1.92 -16.13
N ALA A 295 -7.20 1.44 -16.36
CA ALA A 295 -8.28 2.28 -16.85
C ALA A 295 -8.86 3.15 -15.73
N GLY A 296 -9.34 4.33 -16.12
CA GLY A 296 -9.97 5.30 -15.24
C GLY A 296 -9.19 6.61 -15.17
N LYS A 297 -9.81 7.59 -14.58
CA LYS A 297 -9.22 8.91 -14.33
C LYS A 297 -9.94 9.61 -13.19
N ASP A 298 -9.24 10.47 -12.49
CA ASP A 298 -9.80 11.35 -11.47
C ASP A 298 -9.43 12.82 -11.71
N LYS A 299 -10.00 13.68 -10.87
CA LYS A 299 -9.79 15.13 -11.00
C LYS A 299 -8.42 15.59 -10.51
N TRP A 300 -7.75 14.82 -9.64
CA TRP A 300 -6.50 15.24 -9.01
C TRP A 300 -5.27 14.91 -9.85
N ILE A 301 -5.21 13.69 -10.35
CA ILE A 301 -4.09 13.13 -11.09
C ILE A 301 -4.39 13.09 -12.59
N GLY A 302 -5.60 12.71 -13.01
CA GLY A 302 -5.93 12.38 -14.37
C GLY A 302 -5.93 10.87 -14.60
N THR A 303 -5.29 10.39 -15.66
CA THR A 303 -5.16 8.98 -16.04
C THR A 303 -3.94 8.30 -15.39
N ALA A 304 -3.83 6.97 -15.53
CA ALA A 304 -2.64 6.22 -15.13
C ALA A 304 -1.35 6.71 -15.83
N ALA A 305 -1.44 7.08 -17.09
CA ALA A 305 -0.32 7.68 -17.84
C ALA A 305 0.07 9.05 -17.27
N ASP A 306 -0.93 9.90 -16.91
CA ASP A 306 -0.67 11.19 -16.26
C ASP A 306 0.01 11.01 -14.89
N TYR A 307 -0.38 9.97 -14.12
CA TYR A 307 0.29 9.60 -12.89
C TYR A 307 1.77 9.29 -13.14
N GLY A 308 2.06 8.45 -14.13
CA GLY A 308 3.43 8.10 -14.49
C GLY A 308 4.29 9.31 -14.82
N GLN A 309 3.76 10.27 -15.58
CA GLN A 309 4.46 11.50 -15.92
C GLN A 309 4.70 12.40 -14.69
N GLN A 310 3.66 12.59 -13.85
CA GLN A 310 3.77 13.41 -12.64
C GLN A 310 4.75 12.80 -11.63
N PHE A 311 4.74 11.47 -11.48
CA PHE A 311 5.67 10.76 -10.61
C PHE A 311 7.11 10.94 -11.11
N ALA A 312 7.38 10.69 -12.38
CA ALA A 312 8.71 10.87 -12.97
C ALA A 312 9.21 12.31 -12.79
N ALA A 313 8.35 13.30 -13.01
CA ALA A 313 8.70 14.71 -12.81
C ALA A 313 8.99 15.08 -11.35
N ALA A 314 8.34 14.38 -10.39
CA ALA A 314 8.55 14.62 -8.97
C ALA A 314 9.79 13.89 -8.41
N PHE A 315 10.17 12.73 -8.99
CA PHE A 315 11.16 11.82 -8.42
C PHE A 315 12.31 11.48 -9.38
N GLY A 316 12.83 12.50 -10.06
CA GLY A 316 14.10 12.42 -10.81
C GLY A 316 14.06 11.50 -12.03
N GLY A 317 12.93 11.39 -12.71
CA GLY A 317 12.76 10.58 -13.92
C GLY A 317 12.50 9.09 -13.65
N ARG A 318 12.35 8.67 -12.38
CA ARG A 318 12.03 7.28 -12.04
C ARG A 318 10.62 6.90 -12.51
N ALA A 319 10.45 5.68 -12.99
CA ALA A 319 9.13 5.11 -13.21
C ALA A 319 8.45 4.84 -11.86
N PRO A 320 7.12 5.04 -11.75
CA PRO A 320 6.39 4.68 -10.55
C PRO A 320 6.29 3.17 -10.37
N GLU A 321 6.23 2.75 -9.12
CA GLU A 321 5.81 1.41 -8.74
C GLU A 321 4.36 1.46 -8.20
N TYR A 322 3.67 0.32 -8.24
CA TYR A 322 2.27 0.27 -7.78
C TYR A 322 2.11 0.69 -6.31
N HIS A 323 3.14 0.50 -5.45
CA HIS A 323 3.13 0.93 -4.05
C HIS A 323 2.93 2.46 -3.90
N GLY A 324 3.59 3.24 -4.75
CA GLY A 324 3.34 4.69 -4.80
C GLY A 324 1.95 5.03 -5.35
N ALA A 325 1.50 4.27 -6.37
CA ALA A 325 0.19 4.50 -6.97
C ALA A 325 -0.97 4.19 -6.01
N GLU A 326 -0.90 3.06 -5.26
CA GLU A 326 -1.92 2.72 -4.26
C GLU A 326 -1.96 3.72 -3.10
N ALA A 327 -0.80 4.22 -2.67
CA ALA A 327 -0.72 5.26 -1.66
C ALA A 327 -1.36 6.57 -2.14
N THR A 328 -1.06 7.00 -3.37
CA THR A 328 -1.70 8.18 -3.95
C THR A 328 -3.22 8.00 -4.03
N ALA A 329 -3.72 6.81 -4.41
CA ALA A 329 -5.14 6.52 -4.48
C ALA A 329 -5.84 6.53 -3.12
N ALA A 330 -5.21 5.98 -2.07
CA ALA A 330 -5.74 6.06 -0.71
C ALA A 330 -5.84 7.52 -0.21
N CYS A 331 -4.83 8.33 -0.51
CA CYS A 331 -4.86 9.77 -0.20
C CYS A 331 -6.00 10.47 -0.95
N ILE A 332 -6.20 10.19 -2.24
CA ILE A 332 -7.31 10.74 -3.05
C ILE A 332 -8.66 10.32 -2.47
N ALA A 333 -8.83 9.04 -2.09
CA ALA A 333 -10.06 8.57 -1.46
C ALA A 333 -10.41 9.39 -0.20
N LEU A 334 -9.42 9.66 0.66
CA LEU A 334 -9.62 10.44 1.88
C LEU A 334 -9.94 11.90 1.57
N VAL A 335 -9.25 12.50 0.63
CA VAL A 335 -9.48 13.89 0.20
C VAL A 335 -10.86 14.07 -0.44
N ASP A 336 -11.26 13.16 -1.32
CA ASP A 336 -12.59 13.19 -1.96
C ASP A 336 -13.70 12.99 -0.93
N ALA A 337 -13.48 12.14 0.07
CA ALA A 337 -14.42 11.96 1.16
C ALA A 337 -14.56 13.21 2.03
N VAL A 338 -13.47 13.94 2.30
CA VAL A 338 -13.51 15.23 3.01
C VAL A 338 -14.31 16.27 2.21
N GLU A 339 -14.11 16.37 0.90
CA GLU A 339 -14.88 17.28 0.04
C GLU A 339 -16.36 16.91 -0.03
N LYS A 340 -16.69 15.62 -0.21
CA LYS A 340 -18.07 15.14 -0.23
C LYS A 340 -18.78 15.37 1.10
N ALA A 341 -18.08 15.15 2.21
CA ALA A 341 -18.59 15.45 3.54
C ALA A 341 -18.77 16.95 3.79
N GLY A 342 -18.06 17.79 3.02
CA GLY A 342 -17.94 19.24 3.29
C GLY A 342 -17.38 19.55 4.69
N SER A 343 -16.64 18.62 5.29
CA SER A 343 -16.26 18.63 6.70
C SER A 343 -15.01 17.78 6.95
N THR A 344 -14.25 18.15 7.99
CA THR A 344 -13.14 17.33 8.52
C THR A 344 -13.55 16.46 9.71
N ASP A 345 -14.82 16.45 10.06
CA ASP A 345 -15.37 15.60 11.10
C ASP A 345 -15.21 14.10 10.72
N PRO A 346 -14.58 13.27 11.57
CA PRO A 346 -14.25 11.90 11.20
C PRO A 346 -15.46 11.01 10.94
N ASP A 347 -16.61 11.26 11.58
CA ASP A 347 -17.80 10.46 11.33
C ASP A 347 -18.39 10.75 9.95
N LYS A 348 -18.44 12.05 9.58
CA LYS A 348 -18.91 12.46 8.26
C LYS A 348 -17.97 12.00 7.15
N VAL A 349 -16.67 12.06 7.38
CA VAL A 349 -15.65 11.57 6.43
C VAL A 349 -15.74 10.05 6.28
N ARG A 350 -15.93 9.30 7.38
CA ARG A 350 -16.19 7.85 7.32
C ARG A 350 -17.40 7.52 6.45
N ASP A 351 -18.51 8.20 6.67
CA ASP A 351 -19.75 7.97 5.90
C ASP A 351 -19.57 8.30 4.42
N ALA A 352 -18.81 9.37 4.12
CA ALA A 352 -18.47 9.74 2.76
C ALA A 352 -17.53 8.73 2.10
N LEU A 353 -16.53 8.17 2.81
CA LEU A 353 -15.67 7.08 2.32
C LEU A 353 -16.51 5.83 2.02
N ALA A 354 -17.39 5.40 2.94
CA ALA A 354 -18.25 4.26 2.74
C ALA A 354 -19.19 4.40 1.52
N ALA A 355 -19.51 5.63 1.12
CA ALA A 355 -20.36 5.94 -0.02
C ALA A 355 -19.58 6.27 -1.32
N LEU A 356 -18.24 6.13 -1.33
CA LEU A 356 -17.47 6.35 -2.56
C LEU A 356 -17.80 5.30 -3.62
N ASP A 357 -18.01 5.77 -4.86
CA ASP A 357 -18.15 4.95 -6.06
C ASP A 357 -17.62 5.77 -7.24
N GLU A 358 -16.30 5.80 -7.41
CA GLU A 358 -15.62 6.68 -8.35
C GLU A 358 -14.49 5.98 -9.11
N PRO A 359 -14.35 6.24 -10.42
CA PRO A 359 -13.16 5.83 -11.16
C PRO A 359 -11.98 6.74 -10.79
N THR A 360 -10.79 6.14 -10.66
CA THR A 360 -9.53 6.87 -10.49
C THR A 360 -8.45 6.36 -11.44
N PHE A 361 -7.31 7.04 -11.49
CA PHE A 361 -6.13 6.56 -12.23
C PHE A 361 -5.64 5.18 -11.75
N PHE A 362 -5.99 4.79 -10.52
CA PHE A 362 -5.63 3.51 -9.89
C PHE A 362 -6.67 2.41 -10.14
N GLY A 363 -7.82 2.76 -10.68
CA GLY A 363 -9.01 1.93 -10.87
C GLY A 363 -10.18 2.45 -10.03
N PRO A 364 -11.27 1.68 -9.93
CA PRO A 364 -12.44 2.10 -9.15
C PRO A 364 -12.14 2.13 -7.65
N LEU A 365 -12.68 3.15 -6.97
CA LEU A 365 -12.75 3.24 -5.52
C LEU A 365 -14.21 3.03 -5.10
N LYS A 366 -14.51 1.85 -4.62
CA LYS A 366 -15.83 1.47 -4.11
C LYS A 366 -15.67 0.48 -2.97
N PHE A 367 -16.15 0.84 -1.81
CA PHE A 367 -15.92 0.07 -0.61
C PHE A 367 -17.15 -0.76 -0.21
N THR A 368 -16.90 -1.94 0.35
CA THR A 368 -17.93 -2.71 1.07
C THR A 368 -18.25 -2.04 2.42
N ALA A 369 -19.27 -2.53 3.11
CA ALA A 369 -19.60 -2.06 4.45
C ALA A 369 -18.44 -2.26 5.45
N GLU A 370 -17.54 -3.21 5.18
CA GLU A 370 -16.35 -3.52 5.98
C GLU A 370 -15.13 -2.69 5.55
N GLY A 371 -15.21 -1.95 4.43
CA GLY A 371 -14.14 -1.07 3.93
C GLY A 371 -13.20 -1.70 2.91
N GLN A 372 -13.49 -2.89 2.37
CA GLN A 372 -12.71 -3.48 1.29
C GLN A 372 -13.13 -2.95 -0.09
N ASN A 373 -12.18 -2.84 -1.01
CA ASN A 373 -12.46 -2.56 -2.42
C ASN A 373 -12.49 -3.85 -3.25
N LEU A 374 -13.67 -4.46 -3.37
CA LEU A 374 -13.87 -5.69 -4.14
C LEU A 374 -14.08 -5.43 -5.65
N THR A 375 -14.25 -4.19 -6.06
CA THR A 375 -14.51 -3.83 -7.47
C THR A 375 -13.24 -3.61 -8.28
N LYS A 376 -12.12 -3.38 -7.58
CA LYS A 376 -10.82 -3.22 -8.20
C LYS A 376 -10.23 -4.58 -8.57
N THR A 377 -9.89 -4.76 -9.83
CA THR A 377 -9.27 -6.00 -10.33
C THR A 377 -7.75 -5.88 -10.34
N MET A 378 -7.09 -7.01 -10.04
CA MET A 378 -5.64 -7.14 -10.22
C MET A 378 -5.28 -7.21 -11.71
N GLN A 379 -4.03 -6.88 -12.02
CA GLN A 379 -3.42 -7.14 -13.31
C GLN A 379 -2.31 -8.16 -13.16
N VAL A 380 -1.97 -8.85 -14.24
CA VAL A 380 -0.82 -9.75 -14.28
C VAL A 380 0.18 -9.19 -15.28
N ILE A 381 1.41 -9.04 -14.81
CA ILE A 381 2.58 -8.71 -15.64
C ILE A 381 3.40 -9.98 -15.88
N GLN A 382 4.24 -9.90 -16.89
CA GLN A 382 5.34 -10.83 -17.10
C GLN A 382 6.63 -10.04 -17.31
N VAL A 383 7.72 -10.47 -16.72
CA VAL A 383 9.02 -9.87 -17.04
C VAL A 383 9.41 -10.28 -18.44
N GLN A 384 9.48 -9.32 -19.36
CA GLN A 384 9.87 -9.51 -20.75
C GLN A 384 10.94 -8.49 -21.13
N LYS A 385 12.09 -8.96 -21.60
CA LYS A 385 13.25 -8.11 -21.96
C LYS A 385 13.67 -7.21 -20.79
N GLY A 386 13.71 -7.79 -19.59
CA GLY A 386 14.17 -7.13 -18.36
C GLY A 386 13.20 -6.10 -17.76
N ARG A 387 11.96 -6.02 -18.22
CA ARG A 387 10.96 -5.11 -17.67
C ARG A 387 9.60 -5.78 -17.46
N PRO A 388 8.79 -5.34 -16.50
CA PRO A 388 7.43 -5.81 -16.36
C PRO A 388 6.56 -5.33 -17.56
N VAL A 389 5.79 -6.26 -18.13
CA VAL A 389 4.89 -6.03 -19.26
C VAL A 389 3.53 -6.58 -18.88
N THR A 390 2.47 -5.79 -18.98
CA THR A 390 1.10 -6.24 -18.70
C THR A 390 0.68 -7.29 -19.72
N VAL A 391 0.26 -8.47 -19.25
CA VAL A 391 -0.17 -9.58 -20.11
C VAL A 391 -1.63 -9.97 -19.86
N TRP A 392 -2.21 -9.65 -18.71
CA TRP A 392 -3.60 -9.93 -18.36
C TRP A 392 -4.18 -8.82 -17.44
N PRO A 393 -5.50 -8.52 -17.52
CA PRO A 393 -6.49 -9.06 -18.45
C PRO A 393 -6.25 -8.61 -19.89
N LYS A 394 -6.80 -9.33 -20.85
CA LYS A 394 -6.59 -9.05 -22.30
C LYS A 394 -6.86 -7.60 -22.69
N ALA A 395 -7.83 -6.96 -22.06
CA ALA A 395 -8.18 -5.56 -22.35
C ALA A 395 -7.08 -4.55 -21.94
N ALA A 396 -6.22 -4.90 -20.98
CA ALA A 396 -5.11 -4.08 -20.51
C ALA A 396 -3.75 -4.59 -21.03
N ALA A 397 -3.71 -5.72 -21.72
CA ALA A 397 -2.47 -6.36 -22.13
C ALA A 397 -1.67 -5.48 -23.10
N GLU A 398 -0.37 -5.34 -22.79
CA GLU A 398 0.62 -4.66 -23.64
C GLU A 398 1.27 -5.63 -24.64
N ALA A 399 1.42 -6.88 -24.22
CA ALA A 399 1.96 -7.96 -25.05
C ALA A 399 1.32 -9.30 -24.69
N PRO A 400 1.42 -10.31 -25.58
CA PRO A 400 1.01 -11.67 -25.22
C PRO A 400 1.90 -12.26 -24.14
N MET A 401 1.33 -13.14 -23.32
CA MET A 401 2.08 -13.96 -22.36
C MET A 401 3.01 -14.92 -23.11
N ILE A 402 4.28 -14.95 -22.74
CA ILE A 402 5.24 -15.94 -23.23
C ILE A 402 5.07 -17.22 -22.41
N TRP A 403 4.68 -18.33 -23.08
CA TRP A 403 4.42 -19.59 -22.43
C TRP A 403 4.95 -20.76 -23.27
N PRO A 404 5.55 -21.79 -22.67
CA PRO A 404 5.90 -21.89 -21.24
C PRO A 404 7.00 -20.90 -20.85
N GLY A 405 6.96 -20.43 -19.59
CA GLY A 405 7.88 -19.41 -19.07
C GLY A 405 9.35 -19.82 -19.01
N THR A 406 9.62 -21.13 -19.02
CA THR A 406 10.96 -21.69 -19.16
C THR A 406 11.35 -21.90 -20.62
N GLY A 407 10.97 -20.99 -21.52
CA GLY A 407 11.31 -21.09 -22.94
C GLY A 407 12.73 -21.62 -23.15
N LYS A 408 12.90 -22.55 -24.10
CA LYS A 408 14.22 -23.10 -24.45
C LYS A 408 15.18 -21.94 -24.64
N ARG A 409 16.15 -21.80 -23.73
CA ARG A 409 17.30 -20.92 -23.96
C ARG A 409 18.02 -21.47 -25.21
N SER A 410 17.89 -20.74 -26.32
CA SER A 410 18.65 -21.02 -27.55
C SER A 410 20.12 -20.78 -27.30
#